data_cb51d8375ae07af4f24207b58777641f
#
_entry.id   cb51d8375ae07af4f24207b58777641f
#
_cell.length_a   1.000
_cell.length_b   1.000
_cell.length_c   1.000
_cell.angle_alpha   90.00
_cell.angle_beta   90.00
_cell.angle_gamma   90.00
#
_symmetry.space_group_name_H-M   'P 1'
#
loop_
_entity.id
_entity.type
_entity.pdbx_description
1 polymer ?
#
loop_
_entity_poly.entity_id
_entity_poly.type
_entity_poly.pdbx_seq_one_letter_code
_entity_poly.pdbx_strand_id
1 'polypeptide(L)'
;MAKPCEETKKVTEERYPRDVIALHQEIKSYYASVRPSPESHQLRLEILQRVSRLVKSLWPEAKVEPFGSFVTGLYLPTSDMDLVILGNWEALPLRTLERKLISVAEPSSVEVIEASCPIVKFVDRESGISVDISFNSLSGPQSAEIIKMFKKQFPVLPELVTVIKQLLLKLDLNRVYTGGLSSYSVTILVISFLQLHPRADPCSDNLGVLLLEFLHLYGYDFNYDTLAVSVRDGGQLLSKRDLLVSDNIQGRWTDVQSFAIEDPLQPFKDIAKGSYNAHIIKKAFAFAHRRLTARIRTSPRMLESILSL
;
A
#
# COMPACT_ATOMS: atom_id res chain seq x y z
N MET A 1 -24.86 19.71 -7.99
CA MET A 1 -25.19 18.57 -7.10
C MET A 1 -26.01 17.58 -7.92
N ALA A 2 -25.36 16.57 -8.49
CA ALA A 2 -26.05 15.50 -9.21
C ALA A 2 -26.55 14.48 -8.15
N LYS A 3 -27.88 14.23 -8.18
CA LYS A 3 -28.48 13.16 -7.38
C LYS A 3 -27.88 11.81 -7.81
N PRO A 4 -27.51 10.89 -6.90
CA PRO A 4 -27.13 9.54 -7.30
C PRO A 4 -28.33 8.91 -8.01
N CYS A 5 -28.08 8.42 -9.22
CA CYS A 5 -29.11 7.85 -10.07
C CYS A 5 -29.73 6.65 -9.38
N GLU A 6 -31.06 6.67 -9.16
CA GLU A 6 -31.81 5.54 -8.60
C GLU A 6 -31.70 4.28 -9.48
N GLU A 7 -31.44 4.45 -10.78
CA GLU A 7 -31.17 3.37 -11.72
C GLU A 7 -29.91 2.56 -11.37
N THR A 8 -28.85 3.20 -10.88
CA THR A 8 -27.62 2.49 -10.48
C THR A 8 -27.87 1.55 -9.28
N LYS A 9 -28.77 1.93 -8.35
CA LYS A 9 -29.14 1.04 -7.21
C LYS A 9 -29.90 -0.19 -7.67
N LYS A 10 -30.88 -0.04 -8.58
CA LYS A 10 -31.67 -1.17 -9.11
C LYS A 10 -30.80 -2.17 -9.90
N VAL A 11 -29.93 -1.67 -10.78
CA VAL A 11 -29.04 -2.53 -11.59
C VAL A 11 -28.08 -3.34 -10.70
N THR A 12 -27.62 -2.76 -9.58
CA THR A 12 -26.72 -3.46 -8.64
C THR A 12 -27.48 -4.56 -7.89
N GLU A 13 -28.74 -4.34 -7.49
CA GLU A 13 -29.56 -5.34 -6.78
C GLU A 13 -29.95 -6.54 -7.65
N GLU A 14 -30.12 -6.34 -8.96
CA GLU A 14 -30.41 -7.43 -9.91
C GLU A 14 -29.17 -8.27 -10.27
N ARG A 15 -27.95 -7.69 -10.14
CA ARG A 15 -26.71 -8.32 -10.59
C ARG A 15 -26.02 -9.19 -9.53
N TYR A 16 -26.24 -8.91 -8.24
CA TYR A 16 -25.53 -9.59 -7.15
C TYR A 16 -26.45 -10.08 -6.04
N PRO A 17 -26.14 -11.22 -5.38
CA PRO A 17 -26.87 -11.67 -4.20
C PRO A 17 -26.90 -10.59 -3.11
N ARG A 18 -28.00 -10.48 -2.35
CA ARG A 18 -28.20 -9.49 -1.29
C ARG A 18 -27.06 -9.46 -0.28
N ASP A 19 -26.50 -10.60 0.03
CA ASP A 19 -25.42 -10.75 1.02
C ASP A 19 -24.10 -10.13 0.57
N VAL A 20 -23.80 -10.16 -0.74
CA VAL A 20 -22.61 -9.51 -1.31
C VAL A 20 -22.80 -8.00 -1.38
N ILE A 21 -24.05 -7.54 -1.56
CA ILE A 21 -24.39 -6.10 -1.45
C ILE A 21 -24.16 -5.62 -0.02
N ALA A 22 -24.50 -6.42 0.99
CA ALA A 22 -24.23 -6.08 2.39
C ALA A 22 -22.72 -5.95 2.64
N LEU A 23 -21.89 -6.85 2.13
CA LEU A 23 -20.43 -6.75 2.23
C LEU A 23 -19.90 -5.48 1.54
N HIS A 24 -20.43 -5.12 0.37
CA HIS A 24 -20.10 -3.86 -0.30
C HIS A 24 -20.37 -2.65 0.61
N GLN A 25 -21.53 -2.60 1.28
CA GLN A 25 -21.87 -1.51 2.19
C GLN A 25 -20.97 -1.49 3.44
N GLU A 26 -20.63 -2.66 3.98
CA GLU A 26 -19.68 -2.76 5.09
C GLU A 26 -18.30 -2.20 4.71
N ILE A 27 -17.78 -2.53 3.52
CA ILE A 27 -16.50 -2.01 3.02
C ILE A 27 -16.57 -0.48 2.90
N LYS A 28 -17.64 0.05 2.31
CA LYS A 28 -17.83 1.51 2.20
C LYS A 28 -17.88 2.21 3.56
N SER A 29 -18.64 1.65 4.48
CA SER A 29 -18.79 2.19 5.84
C SER A 29 -17.46 2.15 6.59
N TYR A 30 -16.73 1.03 6.47
CA TYR A 30 -15.40 0.88 7.05
C TYR A 30 -14.42 1.92 6.46
N TYR A 31 -14.34 2.01 5.13
CA TYR A 31 -13.48 3.00 4.48
C TYR A 31 -13.83 4.43 4.92
N ALA A 32 -15.10 4.78 5.00
CA ALA A 32 -15.54 6.10 5.45
C ALA A 32 -15.07 6.42 6.88
N SER A 33 -14.96 5.39 7.75
CA SER A 33 -14.51 5.57 9.14
C SER A 33 -13.00 5.68 9.31
N VAL A 34 -12.20 5.13 8.38
CA VAL A 34 -10.73 5.07 8.50
C VAL A 34 -9.98 5.89 7.44
N ARG A 35 -10.68 6.39 6.42
CA ARG A 35 -10.07 7.21 5.37
C ARG A 35 -9.43 8.48 5.96
N PRO A 36 -8.42 9.05 5.28
CA PRO A 36 -7.82 10.32 5.66
C PRO A 36 -8.86 11.40 5.97
N SER A 37 -8.88 11.90 7.22
CA SER A 37 -9.71 13.05 7.60
C SER A 37 -8.96 14.36 7.32
N PRO A 38 -9.67 15.51 7.18
CA PRO A 38 -9.04 16.81 7.05
C PRO A 38 -8.06 17.11 8.19
N GLU A 39 -8.42 16.73 9.42
CA GLU A 39 -7.60 16.94 10.63
C GLU A 39 -6.31 16.09 10.57
N SER A 40 -6.45 14.79 10.22
CA SER A 40 -5.30 13.90 10.06
C SER A 40 -4.37 14.35 8.92
N HIS A 41 -4.93 14.92 7.87
CA HIS A 41 -4.16 15.49 6.77
C HIS A 41 -3.42 16.75 7.21
N GLN A 42 -4.09 17.64 7.96
CA GLN A 42 -3.50 18.87 8.49
C GLN A 42 -2.33 18.58 9.43
N LEU A 43 -2.46 17.62 10.35
CA LEU A 43 -1.36 17.20 11.23
C LEU A 43 -0.11 16.78 10.44
N ARG A 44 -0.28 16.04 9.35
CA ARG A 44 0.84 15.63 8.48
C ARG A 44 1.46 16.80 7.72
N LEU A 45 0.67 17.78 7.33
CA LEU A 45 1.20 19.02 6.75
C LEU A 45 2.02 19.82 7.76
N GLU A 46 1.62 19.84 9.02
CA GLU A 46 2.38 20.51 10.10
C GLU A 46 3.72 19.82 10.36
N ILE A 47 3.76 18.48 10.35
CA ILE A 47 5.00 17.70 10.41
C ILE A 47 5.90 18.08 9.23
N LEU A 48 5.38 18.08 8.00
CA LEU A 48 6.14 18.46 6.80
C LEU A 48 6.74 19.85 6.93
N GLN A 49 5.97 20.82 7.41
CA GLN A 49 6.44 22.19 7.61
C GLN A 49 7.53 22.26 8.68
N ARG A 50 7.39 21.52 9.78
CA ARG A 50 8.33 21.45 10.89
C ARG A 50 9.67 20.87 10.43
N VAL A 51 9.61 19.70 9.76
CA VAL A 51 10.79 19.04 9.17
C VAL A 51 11.43 19.93 8.12
N SER A 52 10.65 20.56 7.24
CA SER A 52 11.19 21.45 6.19
C SER A 52 11.94 22.66 6.78
N ARG A 53 11.42 23.28 7.86
CA ARG A 53 12.12 24.37 8.55
C ARG A 53 13.43 23.90 9.18
N LEU A 54 13.43 22.73 9.79
CA LEU A 54 14.60 22.12 10.40
C LEU A 54 15.66 21.79 9.34
N VAL A 55 15.28 21.17 8.24
CA VAL A 55 16.18 20.83 7.13
C VAL A 55 16.77 22.06 6.50
N LYS A 56 15.98 23.10 6.23
CA LYS A 56 16.47 24.38 5.69
C LYS A 56 17.44 25.10 6.64
N SER A 57 17.31 24.91 7.95
CA SER A 57 18.28 25.47 8.91
C SER A 57 19.65 24.79 8.85
N LEU A 58 19.71 23.56 8.34
CA LEU A 58 20.96 22.82 8.12
C LEU A 58 21.48 23.01 6.68
N TRP A 59 20.57 22.96 5.73
CA TRP A 59 20.87 23.00 4.29
C TRP A 59 19.86 23.90 3.57
N PRO A 60 20.17 25.19 3.39
CA PRO A 60 19.23 26.18 2.83
C PRO A 60 18.69 25.81 1.44
N GLU A 61 19.50 25.15 0.60
CA GLU A 61 19.14 24.76 -0.76
C GLU A 61 18.41 23.41 -0.85
N ALA A 62 18.36 22.64 0.25
CA ALA A 62 17.69 21.36 0.25
C ALA A 62 16.17 21.50 0.17
N LYS A 63 15.53 20.55 -0.53
CA LYS A 63 14.07 20.44 -0.62
C LYS A 63 13.59 19.23 0.15
N VAL A 64 12.47 19.39 0.85
CA VAL A 64 11.76 18.28 1.51
C VAL A 64 10.47 18.02 0.76
N GLU A 65 10.30 16.81 0.25
CA GLU A 65 9.11 16.41 -0.46
C GLU A 65 8.45 15.22 0.22
N PRO A 66 7.12 15.24 0.43
CA PRO A 66 6.40 14.07 0.90
C PRO A 66 6.17 13.09 -0.25
N PHE A 67 6.06 11.79 0.08
CA PHE A 67 5.69 10.77 -0.89
C PHE A 67 4.86 9.65 -0.23
N GLY A 68 4.72 8.52 -0.91
CA GLY A 68 4.06 7.32 -0.38
C GLY A 68 2.56 7.52 -0.12
N SER A 69 2.07 6.88 0.94
CA SER A 69 0.64 6.79 1.23
C SER A 69 0.01 8.14 1.60
N PHE A 70 0.76 9.06 2.18
CA PHE A 70 0.29 10.42 2.50
C PHE A 70 -0.12 11.18 1.24
N VAL A 71 0.76 11.21 0.24
CA VAL A 71 0.54 11.95 -1.02
C VAL A 71 -0.55 11.30 -1.88
N THR A 72 -0.67 9.98 -1.82
CA THR A 72 -1.71 9.24 -2.57
C THR A 72 -3.07 9.23 -1.87
N GLY A 73 -3.12 9.60 -0.57
CA GLY A 73 -4.32 9.52 0.26
C GLY A 73 -4.75 8.09 0.56
N LEU A 74 -3.81 7.13 0.54
CA LEU A 74 -4.04 5.70 0.85
C LEU A 74 -3.45 5.29 2.20
N TYR A 75 -3.22 6.25 3.10
CA TYR A 75 -2.73 5.95 4.44
C TYR A 75 -3.85 5.52 5.39
N LEU A 76 -3.52 4.58 6.28
CA LEU A 76 -4.32 4.24 7.44
C LEU A 76 -4.03 5.24 8.58
N PRO A 77 -4.91 5.37 9.59
CA PRO A 77 -4.65 6.25 10.75
C PRO A 77 -3.29 6.00 11.41
N THR A 78 -2.82 4.74 11.40
CA THR A 78 -1.55 4.29 11.99
C THR A 78 -0.38 4.29 11.00
N SER A 79 -0.56 4.75 9.77
CA SER A 79 0.51 4.77 8.76
C SER A 79 1.57 5.82 9.07
N ASP A 80 2.82 5.43 8.84
CA ASP A 80 3.97 6.32 8.86
C ASP A 80 3.85 7.41 7.78
N MET A 81 4.64 8.45 7.90
CA MET A 81 4.77 9.52 6.92
C MET A 81 6.13 9.43 6.24
N ASP A 82 6.13 9.29 4.92
CA ASP A 82 7.34 9.17 4.11
C ASP A 82 7.77 10.54 3.55
N LEU A 83 9.03 10.93 3.80
CA LEU A 83 9.64 12.15 3.31
C LEU A 83 10.94 11.84 2.56
N VAL A 84 11.26 12.65 1.56
CA VAL A 84 12.57 12.65 0.93
C VAL A 84 13.20 14.03 1.01
N ILE A 85 14.49 14.08 1.37
CA ILE A 85 15.30 15.28 1.32
C ILE A 85 16.15 15.23 0.05
N LEU A 86 15.96 16.21 -0.80
CA LEU A 86 16.71 16.37 -2.05
C LEU A 86 17.76 17.47 -1.86
N GLY A 87 19.01 17.15 -2.17
CA GLY A 87 20.11 18.09 -2.04
C GLY A 87 21.41 17.50 -2.59
N ASN A 88 22.49 18.27 -2.48
CA ASN A 88 23.80 17.88 -2.98
C ASN A 88 24.77 17.64 -1.81
N TRP A 89 25.19 16.40 -1.62
CA TRP A 89 26.14 15.97 -0.61
C TRP A 89 27.10 14.95 -1.20
N GLU A 90 28.39 15.04 -0.83
CA GLU A 90 29.38 14.01 -1.15
C GLU A 90 29.08 12.68 -0.45
N ALA A 91 28.59 12.75 0.81
CA ALA A 91 28.10 11.61 1.57
C ALA A 91 26.79 11.99 2.28
N LEU A 92 25.85 11.03 2.36
CA LEU A 92 24.53 11.29 2.96
C LEU A 92 24.66 11.72 4.42
N PRO A 93 24.10 12.87 4.81
CA PRO A 93 24.32 13.45 6.14
C PRO A 93 23.36 12.89 7.21
N LEU A 94 23.20 11.58 7.26
CA LEU A 94 22.25 10.89 8.13
C LEU A 94 22.40 11.27 9.60
N ARG A 95 23.65 11.21 10.12
CA ARG A 95 23.94 11.51 11.54
C ARG A 95 23.77 12.97 11.90
N THR A 96 23.90 13.87 10.93
CA THR A 96 23.64 15.31 11.15
C THR A 96 22.14 15.55 11.29
N LEU A 97 21.33 14.90 10.43
CA LEU A 97 19.87 14.96 10.54
C LEU A 97 19.38 14.32 11.84
N GLU A 98 19.87 13.11 12.18
CA GLU A 98 19.55 12.40 13.42
C GLU A 98 19.68 13.32 14.65
N ARG A 99 20.85 13.94 14.84
CA ARG A 99 21.10 14.84 15.97
C ARG A 99 20.15 16.04 15.99
N LYS A 100 19.80 16.57 14.83
CA LYS A 100 18.92 17.73 14.74
C LYS A 100 17.46 17.37 15.03
N LEU A 101 17.01 16.20 14.61
CA LEU A 101 15.65 15.71 14.83
C LEU A 101 15.29 15.49 16.30
N ILE A 102 16.26 15.27 17.19
CA ILE A 102 16.06 15.10 18.64
C ILE A 102 15.22 16.25 19.24
N SER A 103 15.32 17.45 18.68
CA SER A 103 14.55 18.61 19.17
C SER A 103 13.05 18.54 18.93
N VAL A 104 12.61 17.77 17.94
CA VAL A 104 11.19 17.64 17.52
C VAL A 104 10.65 16.21 17.68
N ALA A 105 11.52 15.26 17.92
CA ALA A 105 11.16 13.84 18.06
C ALA A 105 10.80 13.47 19.50
N GLU A 106 10.02 12.40 19.65
CA GLU A 106 9.86 11.71 20.93
C GLU A 106 11.22 11.21 21.42
N PRO A 107 11.48 11.28 22.76
CA PRO A 107 12.73 10.81 23.32
C PRO A 107 13.06 9.39 22.86
N SER A 108 14.31 9.18 22.44
CA SER A 108 14.84 7.87 22.01
C SER A 108 14.14 7.24 20.78
N SER A 109 13.33 7.99 20.04
CA SER A 109 12.63 7.49 18.84
C SER A 109 13.45 7.69 17.56
N VAL A 110 14.52 8.48 17.58
CA VAL A 110 15.32 8.77 16.38
C VAL A 110 16.29 7.63 16.12
N GLU A 111 16.20 7.03 14.95
CA GLU A 111 17.00 5.90 14.53
C GLU A 111 17.50 6.09 13.09
N VAL A 112 18.75 5.75 12.83
CA VAL A 112 19.31 5.64 11.48
C VAL A 112 19.31 4.18 11.07
N ILE A 113 18.54 3.85 10.03
CA ILE A 113 18.47 2.51 9.45
C ILE A 113 19.40 2.47 8.24
N GLU A 114 20.50 1.75 8.36
CA GLU A 114 21.47 1.54 7.30
C GLU A 114 21.01 0.38 6.41
N ALA A 115 20.58 0.71 5.19
CA ALA A 115 20.10 -0.22 4.18
C ALA A 115 20.56 0.23 2.80
N SER A 116 20.18 -0.48 1.73
CA SER A 116 20.42 -0.05 0.34
C SER A 116 19.83 1.34 0.03
N CYS A 117 18.74 1.70 0.69
CA CYS A 117 18.22 3.06 0.75
C CYS A 117 18.17 3.46 2.24
N PRO A 118 19.21 4.16 2.75
CA PRO A 118 19.26 4.55 4.16
C PRO A 118 18.15 5.54 4.51
N ILE A 119 17.56 5.38 5.68
CA ILE A 119 16.53 6.29 6.19
C ILE A 119 16.87 6.75 7.62
N VAL A 120 16.37 7.92 7.96
CA VAL A 120 16.29 8.39 9.35
C VAL A 120 14.84 8.33 9.76
N LYS A 121 14.54 7.48 10.75
CA LYS A 121 13.21 7.28 11.31
C LYS A 121 13.08 8.01 12.63
N PHE A 122 11.91 8.61 12.89
CA PHE A 122 11.58 9.19 14.20
C PHE A 122 10.07 9.23 14.41
N VAL A 123 9.66 9.42 15.66
CA VAL A 123 8.25 9.69 16.01
C VAL A 123 8.14 11.18 16.35
N ASP A 124 7.25 11.88 15.64
CA ASP A 124 6.99 13.30 15.89
C ASP A 124 6.36 13.50 17.29
N ARG A 125 6.98 14.32 18.12
CA ARG A 125 6.58 14.48 19.53
C ARG A 125 5.17 15.04 19.73
N GLU A 126 4.73 15.91 18.84
CA GLU A 126 3.43 16.57 18.99
C GLU A 126 2.27 15.70 18.54
N SER A 127 2.48 14.92 17.48
CA SER A 127 1.41 14.12 16.85
C SER A 127 1.49 12.63 17.15
N GLY A 128 2.63 12.12 17.62
CA GLY A 128 2.88 10.68 17.77
C GLY A 128 3.00 9.91 16.45
N ILE A 129 3.07 10.60 15.31
CA ILE A 129 3.17 9.98 13.99
C ILE A 129 4.63 9.60 13.70
N SER A 130 4.85 8.37 13.26
CA SER A 130 6.15 7.93 12.75
C SER A 130 6.47 8.59 11.41
N VAL A 131 7.71 9.02 11.24
CA VAL A 131 8.20 9.67 10.02
C VAL A 131 9.48 8.99 9.57
N ASP A 132 9.50 8.59 8.29
CA ASP A 132 10.64 7.99 7.63
C ASP A 132 11.22 8.98 6.61
N ILE A 133 12.50 9.35 6.77
CA ILE A 133 13.16 10.32 5.91
C ILE A 133 14.26 9.63 5.10
N SER A 134 14.13 9.63 3.79
CA SER A 134 15.16 9.19 2.84
C SER A 134 15.89 10.39 2.21
N PHE A 135 16.99 10.12 1.52
CA PHE A 135 17.77 11.15 0.82
C PHE A 135 17.90 10.82 -0.66
N ASN A 136 17.71 11.83 -1.51
CA ASN A 136 17.92 11.80 -2.96
C ASN A 136 17.22 10.65 -3.70
N SER A 137 16.15 10.09 -3.12
CA SER A 137 15.35 9.03 -3.75
C SER A 137 14.13 9.63 -4.45
N LEU A 138 14.21 9.81 -5.76
CA LEU A 138 13.10 10.33 -6.57
C LEU A 138 12.03 9.27 -6.89
N SER A 139 12.32 7.99 -6.68
CA SER A 139 11.37 6.90 -6.97
C SER A 139 10.09 7.00 -6.12
N GLY A 140 10.19 7.46 -4.89
CA GLY A 140 9.03 7.64 -4.01
C GLY A 140 7.99 8.64 -4.58
N PRO A 141 8.37 9.90 -4.84
CA PRO A 141 7.48 10.87 -5.50
C PRO A 141 6.93 10.39 -6.84
N GLN A 142 7.76 9.80 -7.69
CA GLN A 142 7.33 9.29 -9.01
C GLN A 142 6.32 8.15 -8.87
N SER A 143 6.53 7.22 -7.95
CA SER A 143 5.56 6.15 -7.64
C SER A 143 4.22 6.70 -7.18
N ALA A 144 4.23 7.77 -6.36
CA ALA A 144 3.00 8.40 -5.90
C ALA A 144 2.17 8.97 -7.06
N GLU A 145 2.80 9.55 -8.09
CA GLU A 145 2.08 10.06 -9.27
C GLU A 145 1.44 8.92 -10.08
N ILE A 146 2.13 7.80 -10.24
CA ILE A 146 1.56 6.59 -10.88
C ILE A 146 0.32 6.11 -10.11
N ILE A 147 0.39 6.01 -8.79
CA ILE A 147 -0.75 5.60 -7.96
C ILE A 147 -1.92 6.58 -8.09
N LYS A 148 -1.66 7.89 -8.14
CA LYS A 148 -2.72 8.90 -8.38
C LYS A 148 -3.42 8.72 -9.73
N MET A 149 -2.69 8.36 -10.79
CA MET A 149 -3.29 8.04 -12.09
C MET A 149 -4.22 6.82 -11.97
N PHE A 150 -3.78 5.74 -11.34
CA PHE A 150 -4.60 4.56 -11.13
C PHE A 150 -5.81 4.80 -10.23
N LYS A 151 -5.70 5.67 -9.23
CA LYS A 151 -6.87 6.09 -8.42
C LYS A 151 -7.95 6.79 -9.25
N LYS A 152 -7.55 7.55 -10.27
CA LYS A 152 -8.51 8.17 -11.20
C LYS A 152 -9.14 7.14 -12.14
N GLN A 153 -8.35 6.16 -12.58
CA GLN A 153 -8.80 5.08 -13.44
C GLN A 153 -9.73 4.09 -12.72
N PHE A 154 -9.42 3.77 -11.47
CA PHE A 154 -10.14 2.80 -10.64
C PHE A 154 -10.67 3.47 -9.36
N PRO A 155 -11.87 4.06 -9.37
CA PRO A 155 -12.45 4.72 -8.19
C PRO A 155 -12.62 3.81 -6.96
N VAL A 156 -12.71 2.49 -7.16
CA VAL A 156 -12.83 1.46 -6.10
C VAL A 156 -11.48 1.09 -5.45
N LEU A 157 -10.36 1.56 -6.00
CA LEU A 157 -9.01 1.23 -5.53
C LEU A 157 -8.78 1.61 -4.06
N PRO A 158 -9.18 2.81 -3.58
CA PRO A 158 -8.92 3.21 -2.20
C PRO A 158 -9.58 2.29 -1.17
N GLU A 159 -10.82 1.88 -1.40
CA GLU A 159 -11.57 1.00 -0.50
C GLU A 159 -10.93 -0.39 -0.41
N LEU A 160 -10.60 -0.98 -1.55
CA LEU A 160 -9.98 -2.31 -1.61
C LEU A 160 -8.59 -2.30 -0.95
N VAL A 161 -7.74 -1.33 -1.31
CA VAL A 161 -6.39 -1.21 -0.74
C VAL A 161 -6.47 -1.03 0.78
N THR A 162 -7.41 -0.22 1.27
CA THR A 162 -7.58 0.02 2.70
C THR A 162 -7.93 -1.26 3.46
N VAL A 163 -8.88 -2.06 2.95
CA VAL A 163 -9.28 -3.33 3.59
C VAL A 163 -8.12 -4.32 3.59
N ILE A 164 -7.43 -4.47 2.47
CA ILE A 164 -6.32 -5.44 2.34
C ILE A 164 -5.12 -5.02 3.21
N LYS A 165 -4.78 -3.73 3.23
CA LYS A 165 -3.74 -3.21 4.14
C LYS A 165 -4.08 -3.46 5.60
N GLN A 166 -5.33 -3.23 6.00
CA GLN A 166 -5.78 -3.47 7.36
C GLN A 166 -5.73 -4.95 7.74
N LEU A 167 -6.15 -5.84 6.83
CA LEU A 167 -6.03 -7.28 7.02
C LEU A 167 -4.58 -7.71 7.26
N LEU A 168 -3.66 -7.26 6.42
CA LEU A 168 -2.24 -7.60 6.57
C LEU A 168 -1.62 -6.98 7.83
N LEU A 169 -2.02 -5.76 8.20
CA LEU A 169 -1.60 -5.11 9.44
C LEU A 169 -2.03 -5.93 10.67
N LYS A 170 -3.27 -6.41 10.70
CA LYS A 170 -3.81 -7.23 11.79
C LYS A 170 -3.12 -8.58 11.96
N LEU A 171 -2.54 -9.08 10.89
CA LEU A 171 -1.83 -10.36 10.85
C LEU A 171 -0.30 -10.21 10.94
N ASP A 172 0.22 -8.99 11.20
CA ASP A 172 1.66 -8.66 11.19
C ASP A 172 2.38 -9.03 9.87
N LEU A 173 1.64 -9.00 8.75
CA LEU A 173 2.13 -9.32 7.41
C LEU A 173 2.38 -8.08 6.53
N ASN A 174 2.44 -6.89 7.14
CA ASN A 174 2.64 -5.60 6.47
C ASN A 174 4.09 -5.08 6.52
N ARG A 175 5.02 -5.86 7.08
CA ARG A 175 6.43 -5.45 7.27
C ARG A 175 7.35 -6.26 6.38
N VAL A 176 8.06 -5.58 5.47
CA VAL A 176 8.97 -6.24 4.51
C VAL A 176 10.13 -6.97 5.20
N TYR A 177 10.69 -6.39 6.26
CA TYR A 177 11.82 -7.00 6.98
C TYR A 177 11.46 -8.31 7.70
N THR A 178 10.16 -8.55 7.97
CA THR A 178 9.65 -9.84 8.45
C THR A 178 9.07 -10.70 7.33
N GLY A 179 9.31 -10.36 6.07
CA GLY A 179 8.82 -11.10 4.90
C GLY A 179 7.39 -10.79 4.48
N GLY A 180 6.76 -9.75 5.06
CA GLY A 180 5.43 -9.28 4.69
C GLY A 180 5.43 -8.40 3.44
N LEU A 181 4.25 -7.91 3.03
CA LEU A 181 4.06 -7.01 1.89
C LEU A 181 4.09 -5.54 2.31
N SER A 182 4.87 -4.73 1.58
CA SER A 182 4.81 -3.28 1.74
C SER A 182 3.45 -2.71 1.32
N SER A 183 3.09 -1.54 1.84
CA SER A 183 1.89 -0.81 1.40
C SER A 183 1.89 -0.52 -0.10
N TYR A 184 3.07 -0.28 -0.69
CA TYR A 184 3.22 -0.06 -2.13
C TYR A 184 2.96 -1.35 -2.91
N SER A 185 3.57 -2.47 -2.50
CA SER A 185 3.34 -3.79 -3.12
C SER A 185 1.86 -4.20 -3.08
N VAL A 186 1.18 -3.97 -1.93
CA VAL A 186 -0.27 -4.22 -1.82
C VAL A 186 -1.05 -3.37 -2.84
N THR A 187 -0.71 -2.09 -2.97
CA THR A 187 -1.40 -1.21 -3.92
C THR A 187 -1.21 -1.68 -5.36
N ILE A 188 0.01 -2.07 -5.75
CA ILE A 188 0.29 -2.61 -7.09
C ILE A 188 -0.45 -3.93 -7.34
N LEU A 189 -0.53 -4.84 -6.36
CA LEU A 189 -1.32 -6.07 -6.48
C LEU A 189 -2.80 -5.78 -6.74
N VAL A 190 -3.40 -4.83 -6.02
CA VAL A 190 -4.81 -4.46 -6.22
C VAL A 190 -5.01 -3.81 -7.60
N ILE A 191 -4.08 -2.95 -8.04
CA ILE A 191 -4.14 -2.35 -9.38
C ILE A 191 -4.08 -3.43 -10.46
N SER A 192 -3.13 -4.35 -10.38
CA SER A 192 -3.02 -5.46 -11.33
C SER A 192 -4.28 -6.32 -11.36
N PHE A 193 -4.83 -6.64 -10.19
CA PHE A 193 -6.10 -7.34 -10.10
C PHE A 193 -7.21 -6.59 -10.83
N LEU A 194 -7.35 -5.29 -10.61
CA LEU A 194 -8.38 -4.47 -11.26
C LEU A 194 -8.18 -4.34 -12.78
N GLN A 195 -6.93 -4.27 -13.24
CA GLN A 195 -6.61 -4.22 -14.67
C GLN A 195 -6.95 -5.53 -15.39
N LEU A 196 -6.68 -6.66 -14.75
CA LEU A 196 -6.86 -7.99 -15.35
C LEU A 196 -8.24 -8.58 -15.08
N HIS A 197 -9.03 -7.93 -14.25
CA HIS A 197 -10.35 -8.41 -13.86
C HIS A 197 -11.35 -8.32 -15.04
N PRO A 198 -11.96 -9.43 -15.49
CA PRO A 198 -12.76 -9.45 -16.70
C PRO A 198 -14.07 -8.64 -16.61
N ARG A 199 -14.43 -8.17 -15.42
CA ARG A 199 -15.64 -7.38 -15.15
C ARG A 199 -15.35 -5.97 -14.68
N ALA A 200 -14.10 -5.53 -14.79
CA ALA A 200 -13.71 -4.19 -14.33
C ALA A 200 -14.35 -3.11 -15.20
N ASP A 201 -15.63 -2.87 -14.98
CA ASP A 201 -16.22 -1.57 -15.28
C ASP A 201 -15.87 -0.65 -14.10
N PRO A 202 -15.01 0.37 -14.30
CA PRO A 202 -14.52 1.22 -13.22
C PRO A 202 -15.62 1.92 -12.41
N CYS A 203 -16.84 1.99 -12.96
CA CYS A 203 -17.95 2.76 -12.40
C CYS A 203 -19.02 1.93 -11.67
N SER A 204 -19.08 0.61 -11.83
CA SER A 204 -20.20 -0.19 -11.37
C SER A 204 -19.87 -1.38 -10.49
N ASP A 205 -18.63 -1.53 -10.03
CA ASP A 205 -18.19 -2.77 -9.39
C ASP A 205 -18.56 -2.86 -7.91
N ASN A 206 -19.11 -4.01 -7.56
CA ASN A 206 -19.41 -4.33 -6.18
C ASN A 206 -18.13 -4.67 -5.40
N LEU A 207 -17.76 -3.81 -4.44
CA LEU A 207 -16.57 -3.99 -3.61
C LEU A 207 -16.54 -5.35 -2.88
N GLY A 208 -17.71 -5.91 -2.54
CA GLY A 208 -17.79 -7.22 -1.90
C GLY A 208 -17.36 -8.34 -2.86
N VAL A 209 -17.79 -8.27 -4.13
CA VAL A 209 -17.35 -9.20 -5.18
C VAL A 209 -15.86 -9.06 -5.42
N LEU A 210 -15.39 -7.82 -5.64
CA LEU A 210 -13.98 -7.57 -5.92
C LEU A 210 -13.07 -8.03 -4.78
N LEU A 211 -13.47 -7.81 -3.53
CA LEU A 211 -12.69 -8.29 -2.38
C LEU A 211 -12.63 -9.82 -2.34
N LEU A 212 -13.77 -10.50 -2.54
CA LEU A 212 -13.82 -11.97 -2.54
C LEU A 212 -12.97 -12.54 -3.68
N GLU A 213 -13.08 -12.00 -4.89
CA GLU A 213 -12.32 -12.46 -6.06
C GLU A 213 -10.82 -12.16 -5.92
N PHE A 214 -10.43 -11.01 -5.36
CA PHE A 214 -9.03 -10.71 -5.00
C PHE A 214 -8.47 -11.75 -4.02
N LEU A 215 -9.21 -11.99 -2.94
CA LEU A 215 -8.80 -12.97 -1.93
C LEU A 215 -8.76 -14.40 -2.47
N HIS A 216 -9.66 -14.74 -3.40
CA HIS A 216 -9.65 -16.04 -4.08
C HIS A 216 -8.44 -16.15 -4.99
N LEU A 217 -8.21 -15.17 -5.87
CA LEU A 217 -7.08 -15.18 -6.79
C LEU A 217 -5.75 -15.38 -6.04
N TYR A 218 -5.44 -14.51 -5.08
CA TYR A 218 -4.17 -14.56 -4.37
C TYR A 218 -4.15 -15.58 -3.22
N GLY A 219 -5.29 -16.11 -2.80
CA GLY A 219 -5.38 -17.17 -1.81
C GLY A 219 -5.27 -18.58 -2.38
N TYR A 220 -5.71 -18.79 -3.63
CA TYR A 220 -5.79 -20.13 -4.21
C TYR A 220 -5.14 -20.23 -5.59
N ASP A 221 -5.49 -19.36 -6.53
CA ASP A 221 -5.24 -19.57 -7.95
C ASP A 221 -3.88 -19.03 -8.42
N PHE A 222 -3.39 -17.94 -7.81
CA PHE A 222 -2.14 -17.32 -8.24
C PHE A 222 -0.95 -18.25 -8.03
N ASN A 223 -0.18 -18.47 -9.09
CA ASN A 223 1.01 -19.30 -9.04
C ASN A 223 2.24 -18.47 -8.65
N TYR A 224 2.55 -18.47 -7.34
CA TYR A 224 3.69 -17.75 -6.77
C TYR A 224 5.06 -18.25 -7.22
N ASP A 225 5.13 -19.45 -7.78
CA ASP A 225 6.39 -20.06 -8.19
C ASP A 225 6.85 -19.57 -9.58
N THR A 226 5.89 -19.29 -10.46
CA THR A 226 6.17 -19.02 -11.87
C THR A 226 5.76 -17.64 -12.35
N LEU A 227 4.84 -16.96 -11.64
CA LEU A 227 4.27 -15.70 -12.09
C LEU A 227 4.77 -14.49 -11.31
N ALA A 228 4.99 -13.41 -12.03
CA ALA A 228 5.20 -12.08 -11.51
C ALA A 228 4.09 -11.15 -12.00
N VAL A 229 3.80 -10.13 -11.19
CA VAL A 229 2.76 -9.13 -11.47
C VAL A 229 3.39 -7.90 -12.10
N SER A 230 2.82 -7.39 -13.20
CA SER A 230 3.14 -6.08 -13.77
C SER A 230 1.86 -5.27 -14.00
N VAL A 231 1.91 -3.97 -13.72
CA VAL A 231 0.81 -3.02 -13.99
C VAL A 231 1.06 -2.17 -15.23
N ARG A 232 2.15 -2.46 -15.95
CA ARG A 232 2.50 -1.77 -17.20
C ARG A 232 1.61 -2.25 -18.33
N ASP A 233 1.48 -1.41 -19.36
CA ASP A 233 0.80 -1.73 -20.63
C ASP A 233 -0.62 -2.31 -20.46
N GLY A 234 -1.35 -1.82 -19.45
CA GLY A 234 -2.72 -2.27 -19.14
C GLY A 234 -2.80 -3.45 -18.19
N GLY A 235 -1.67 -3.90 -17.63
CA GLY A 235 -1.57 -5.01 -16.69
C GLY A 235 -1.30 -6.35 -17.37
N GLN A 236 -0.38 -7.11 -16.81
CA GLN A 236 -0.01 -8.44 -17.31
C GLN A 236 0.63 -9.30 -16.22
N LEU A 237 0.60 -10.61 -16.44
CA LEU A 237 1.37 -11.57 -15.67
C LEU A 237 2.63 -11.93 -16.47
N LEU A 238 3.78 -11.72 -15.87
CA LEU A 238 5.08 -12.02 -16.45
C LEU A 238 5.58 -13.39 -15.96
N SER A 239 6.51 -13.98 -16.69
CA SER A 239 7.32 -15.07 -16.14
C SER A 239 8.19 -14.52 -15.01
N LYS A 240 8.08 -15.10 -13.82
CA LYS A 240 8.93 -14.73 -12.68
C LYS A 240 10.42 -14.90 -13.01
N ARG A 241 10.75 -15.89 -13.82
CA ARG A 241 12.12 -16.11 -14.29
C ARG A 241 12.65 -14.90 -15.06
N ASP A 242 11.85 -14.32 -15.96
CA ASP A 242 12.28 -13.21 -16.81
C ASP A 242 12.51 -11.93 -15.99
N LEU A 243 11.68 -11.70 -14.96
CA LEU A 243 11.86 -10.62 -14.03
C LEU A 243 13.16 -10.77 -13.21
N LEU A 244 13.47 -11.97 -12.74
CA LEU A 244 14.62 -12.22 -11.86
C LEU A 244 15.97 -12.28 -12.62
N VAL A 245 15.99 -12.70 -13.87
CA VAL A 245 17.22 -12.77 -14.69
C VAL A 245 17.81 -11.39 -14.93
N SER A 246 16.97 -10.38 -15.09
CA SER A 246 17.41 -8.99 -15.32
C SER A 246 18.03 -8.33 -14.09
N ASP A 247 17.74 -8.81 -12.90
CA ASP A 247 18.23 -8.25 -11.64
C ASP A 247 19.68 -8.74 -11.28
N ASN A 248 20.41 -9.32 -12.25
CA ASN A 248 21.80 -9.82 -12.14
C ASN A 248 22.09 -10.71 -10.91
N ILE A 249 21.10 -11.42 -10.42
CA ILE A 249 21.28 -12.36 -9.32
C ILE A 249 21.73 -13.71 -9.87
N GLN A 250 23.00 -13.79 -10.28
CA GLN A 250 23.64 -15.08 -10.52
C GLN A 250 23.65 -15.89 -9.22
N GLY A 251 22.87 -16.95 -9.18
CA GLY A 251 23.12 -18.08 -8.29
C GLY A 251 22.25 -18.28 -7.06
N ARG A 252 21.17 -17.52 -6.83
CA ARG A 252 20.20 -17.87 -5.76
C ARG A 252 18.79 -18.02 -6.29
N TRP A 253 18.53 -19.13 -6.93
CA TRP A 253 17.20 -19.68 -7.16
C TRP A 253 16.64 -20.28 -5.85
N THR A 254 16.75 -19.53 -4.75
CA THR A 254 16.46 -20.06 -3.42
C THR A 254 15.30 -19.34 -2.81
N ASP A 255 14.20 -19.30 -3.28
CA ASP A 255 12.94 -19.40 -2.57
C ASP A 255 11.79 -19.21 -3.55
N VAL A 256 11.31 -20.34 -3.91
CA VAL A 256 10.25 -20.56 -4.88
C VAL A 256 8.94 -19.88 -4.46
N GLN A 257 8.79 -19.48 -3.21
CA GLN A 257 7.51 -18.98 -2.68
C GLN A 257 7.54 -17.49 -2.26
N SER A 258 8.26 -16.63 -2.98
CA SER A 258 8.18 -15.17 -2.77
C SER A 258 7.20 -14.53 -3.74
N PHE A 259 6.64 -13.37 -3.36
CA PHE A 259 6.02 -12.49 -4.35
C PHE A 259 7.06 -12.00 -5.34
N ALA A 260 6.62 -11.74 -6.57
CA ALA A 260 7.39 -11.04 -7.58
C ALA A 260 6.48 -9.99 -8.23
N ILE A 261 6.84 -8.72 -8.08
CA ILE A 261 6.06 -7.58 -8.54
C ILE A 261 7.00 -6.62 -9.25
N GLU A 262 6.78 -6.40 -10.55
CA GLU A 262 7.59 -5.47 -11.33
C GLU A 262 7.35 -4.02 -10.87
N ASP A 263 8.44 -3.27 -10.72
CA ASP A 263 8.38 -1.83 -10.45
C ASP A 263 7.82 -1.09 -11.68
N PRO A 264 6.69 -0.39 -11.58
CA PRO A 264 6.16 0.40 -12.69
C PRO A 264 7.13 1.43 -13.26
N LEU A 265 8.06 1.92 -12.43
CA LEU A 265 9.07 2.91 -12.82
C LEU A 265 10.32 2.29 -13.44
N GLN A 266 10.69 1.09 -13.01
CA GLN A 266 11.93 0.42 -13.42
C GLN A 266 11.60 -0.98 -13.91
N PRO A 267 11.52 -1.17 -15.25
CA PRO A 267 11.28 -2.48 -15.83
C PRO A 267 12.25 -3.53 -15.29
N PHE A 268 11.73 -4.72 -15.08
CA PHE A 268 12.49 -5.88 -14.59
C PHE A 268 13.04 -5.78 -13.16
N LYS A 269 12.71 -4.75 -12.40
CA LYS A 269 13.05 -4.65 -10.98
C LYS A 269 11.90 -5.18 -10.13
N ASP A 270 12.20 -6.10 -9.22
CA ASP A 270 11.22 -6.65 -8.28
C ASP A 270 11.13 -5.80 -7.01
N ILE A 271 9.96 -5.18 -6.77
CA ILE A 271 9.67 -4.41 -5.54
C ILE A 271 9.22 -5.29 -4.37
N ALA A 272 8.93 -6.56 -4.61
CA ALA A 272 8.46 -7.50 -3.60
C ALA A 272 9.55 -8.49 -3.14
N LYS A 273 10.81 -8.30 -3.55
CA LYS A 273 11.95 -9.17 -3.26
C LYS A 273 12.12 -9.51 -1.77
N GLY A 274 11.75 -8.59 -0.86
CA GLY A 274 11.78 -8.81 0.57
C GLY A 274 10.56 -9.56 1.13
N SER A 275 9.56 -9.85 0.33
CA SER A 275 8.30 -10.49 0.76
C SER A 275 8.38 -12.01 0.67
N TYR A 276 9.32 -12.60 1.42
CA TYR A 276 9.62 -14.04 1.39
C TYR A 276 8.56 -14.90 2.11
N ASN A 277 7.63 -14.30 2.87
CA ASN A 277 6.52 -15.01 3.52
C ASN A 277 5.27 -15.10 2.63
N ALA A 278 5.43 -15.17 1.30
CA ALA A 278 4.31 -15.26 0.36
C ALA A 278 3.37 -16.44 0.66
N HIS A 279 3.91 -17.58 1.12
CA HIS A 279 3.11 -18.75 1.53
C HIS A 279 2.21 -18.48 2.75
N ILE A 280 2.64 -17.64 3.68
CA ILE A 280 1.82 -17.23 4.84
C ILE A 280 0.75 -16.25 4.38
N ILE A 281 1.11 -15.29 3.52
CA ILE A 281 0.17 -14.31 2.96
C ILE A 281 -0.89 -15.02 2.10
N LYS A 282 -0.50 -16.00 1.28
CA LYS A 282 -1.43 -16.86 0.53
C LYS A 282 -2.45 -17.52 1.47
N LYS A 283 -1.98 -18.13 2.56
CA LYS A 283 -2.86 -18.75 3.58
C LYS A 283 -3.77 -17.73 4.26
N ALA A 284 -3.26 -16.52 4.54
CA ALA A 284 -4.04 -15.44 5.12
C ALA A 284 -5.18 -14.98 4.20
N PHE A 285 -4.92 -14.80 2.90
CA PHE A 285 -5.95 -14.48 1.91
C PHE A 285 -6.97 -15.61 1.75
N ALA A 286 -6.52 -16.86 1.67
CA ALA A 286 -7.42 -18.02 1.62
C ALA A 286 -8.28 -18.13 2.89
N PHE A 287 -7.72 -17.86 4.05
CA PHE A 287 -8.47 -17.85 5.31
C PHE A 287 -9.53 -16.75 5.33
N ALA A 288 -9.15 -15.52 4.94
CA ALA A 288 -10.08 -14.39 4.86
C ALA A 288 -11.22 -14.67 3.88
N HIS A 289 -10.90 -15.20 2.70
CA HIS A 289 -11.90 -15.61 1.71
C HIS A 289 -12.91 -16.61 2.29
N ARG A 290 -12.44 -17.71 2.89
CA ARG A 290 -13.31 -18.72 3.50
C ARG A 290 -14.17 -18.14 4.60
N ARG A 291 -13.61 -17.27 5.41
CA ARG A 291 -14.31 -16.64 6.54
C ARG A 291 -15.43 -15.71 6.08
N LEU A 292 -15.17 -14.90 5.06
CA LEU A 292 -16.19 -14.05 4.44
C LEU A 292 -17.27 -14.90 3.77
N THR A 293 -16.89 -15.88 2.96
CA THR A 293 -17.83 -16.75 2.24
C THR A 293 -18.74 -17.53 3.19
N ALA A 294 -18.21 -18.04 4.31
CA ALA A 294 -19.01 -18.74 5.31
C ALA A 294 -20.02 -17.81 6.01
N ARG A 295 -19.72 -16.52 6.14
CA ARG A 295 -20.55 -15.55 6.84
C ARG A 295 -21.52 -14.77 5.96
N ILE A 296 -21.34 -14.81 4.66
CA ILE A 296 -22.20 -14.12 3.68
C ILE A 296 -23.69 -14.43 3.93
N ARG A 297 -24.04 -15.62 4.45
CA ARG A 297 -25.43 -16.03 4.70
C ARG A 297 -25.87 -15.93 6.16
N THR A 298 -24.98 -15.58 7.09
CA THR A 298 -25.26 -15.79 8.54
C THR A 298 -24.99 -14.60 9.43
N SER A 299 -24.32 -13.56 8.96
CA SER A 299 -23.89 -12.46 9.85
C SER A 299 -23.96 -11.08 9.19
N PRO A 300 -24.50 -10.06 9.88
CA PRO A 300 -24.46 -8.67 9.41
C PRO A 300 -23.11 -7.98 9.57
N ARG A 301 -22.07 -8.66 10.10
CA ARG A 301 -20.71 -8.10 10.34
C ARG A 301 -19.66 -8.98 9.73
N MET A 302 -19.69 -9.09 8.39
CA MET A 302 -18.78 -9.97 7.65
C MET A 302 -17.35 -9.46 7.69
N LEU A 303 -17.16 -8.17 7.41
CA LEU A 303 -15.84 -7.53 7.33
C LEU A 303 -15.12 -7.53 8.70
N GLU A 304 -15.84 -7.31 9.79
CA GLU A 304 -15.30 -7.38 11.14
C GLU A 304 -14.67 -8.75 11.44
N SER A 305 -15.21 -9.81 10.84
CA SER A 305 -14.70 -11.17 11.04
C SER A 305 -13.26 -11.38 10.56
N ILE A 306 -12.77 -10.55 9.66
CA ILE A 306 -11.40 -10.62 9.14
C ILE A 306 -10.52 -9.44 9.59
N LEU A 307 -11.12 -8.35 10.09
CA LEU A 307 -10.39 -7.16 10.52
C LEU A 307 -10.23 -7.06 12.05
N SER A 308 -10.94 -7.90 12.83
CA SER A 308 -10.84 -7.95 14.30
C SER A 308 -10.10 -9.19 14.81
N LEU A 309 -9.20 -9.70 13.97
CA LEU A 309 -8.36 -10.86 14.27
C LEU A 309 -7.25 -10.52 15.27
#